data_6790008ce7fe340f10839523637a178c
#
_entry.id   6790008ce7fe340f10839523637a178c
#
_cell.length_a   1.000
_cell.length_b   1.000
_cell.length_c   1.000
_cell.angle_alpha   90.00
_cell.angle_beta   90.00
_cell.angle_gamma   90.00
#
_symmetry.space_group_name_H-M   'P 1'
#
loop_
_entity.id
_entity.type
_entity.pdbx_description
1 polymer ?
#
loop_
_entity_poly.entity_id
_entity_poly.type
_entity_poly.pdbx_seq_one_letter_code
_entity_poly.pdbx_strand_id
1 'polypeptide(L)'
;MKLLSVFLSLFIGITYISGQKFMLPELKFNFSSLEPTIDSVTMRIHFTKHHQSYVTNLNKALEAETSTIQSLEELLKNISKKSETVRNNAGGHFNHSLFWSTLSPTPSSQLDPVFSSAVKATFGSLDSLKKTMTVKGTKLFGSGWVWLILKKDNTLAVTTTPNQDNPLMDIVQEQGIPLLCIDVWEHAYYLKYQNKRIDYLNSIWSIIDWTTVSTNYLKHVKK
;
A
#
# COMPACT_ATOMS: atom_id res chain seq x y z
N MET A 1 -65.55 -30.25 21.90
CA MET A 1 -64.17 -30.43 21.48
C MET A 1 -63.71 -29.13 20.82
N LYS A 2 -62.85 -28.35 21.49
CA LYS A 2 -62.26 -27.11 20.90
C LYS A 2 -60.85 -27.48 20.37
N LEU A 3 -60.65 -27.36 19.07
CA LEU A 3 -59.33 -27.47 18.45
C LEU A 3 -58.47 -26.26 18.80
N LEU A 4 -57.36 -26.48 19.43
CA LEU A 4 -56.34 -25.47 19.74
C LEU A 4 -55.33 -25.48 18.58
N SER A 5 -55.36 -24.48 17.70
CA SER A 5 -54.36 -24.30 16.62
C SER A 5 -53.11 -23.66 17.21
N VAL A 6 -52.02 -24.43 17.26
CA VAL A 6 -50.71 -23.90 17.64
C VAL A 6 -50.02 -23.34 16.38
N PHE A 7 -49.84 -22.03 16.35
CA PHE A 7 -49.00 -21.37 15.34
C PHE A 7 -47.52 -21.49 15.75
N LEU A 8 -46.77 -22.30 15.02
CA LEU A 8 -45.33 -22.40 15.18
C LEU A 8 -44.65 -21.29 14.34
N SER A 9 -44.23 -20.19 14.98
CA SER A 9 -43.49 -19.11 14.33
C SER A 9 -42.04 -19.56 14.11
N LEU A 10 -41.68 -19.83 12.85
CA LEU A 10 -40.31 -20.14 12.46
C LEU A 10 -39.49 -18.84 12.48
N PHE A 11 -38.69 -18.61 13.52
CA PHE A 11 -37.67 -17.54 13.53
C PHE A 11 -36.51 -17.98 12.66
N ILE A 12 -36.45 -17.48 11.40
CA ILE A 12 -35.24 -17.61 10.56
C ILE A 12 -34.24 -16.60 11.13
N GLY A 13 -33.32 -17.08 11.92
CA GLY A 13 -32.18 -16.29 12.38
C GLY A 13 -31.29 -15.95 11.20
N ILE A 14 -31.33 -14.70 10.75
CA ILE A 14 -30.35 -14.18 9.77
C ILE A 14 -29.01 -14.07 10.51
N THR A 15 -28.13 -15.04 10.32
CA THR A 15 -26.74 -14.93 10.76
C THR A 15 -26.05 -13.93 9.82
N TYR A 16 -25.83 -12.70 10.30
CA TYR A 16 -24.94 -11.77 9.63
C TYR A 16 -23.51 -12.36 9.72
N ILE A 17 -22.99 -12.85 8.60
CA ILE A 17 -21.56 -13.11 8.48
C ILE A 17 -20.89 -11.75 8.48
N SER A 18 -20.38 -11.32 9.62
CA SER A 18 -19.54 -10.12 9.71
C SER A 18 -18.30 -10.36 8.83
N GLY A 19 -18.15 -9.61 7.75
CA GLY A 19 -16.95 -9.66 6.92
C GLY A 19 -15.70 -9.39 7.76
N GLN A 20 -14.56 -9.93 7.35
CA GLN A 20 -13.28 -9.71 8.03
C GLN A 20 -12.98 -8.20 8.10
N LYS A 21 -12.76 -7.67 9.31
CA LYS A 21 -12.36 -6.28 9.50
C LYS A 21 -10.86 -6.13 9.21
N PHE A 22 -10.51 -5.14 8.40
CA PHE A 22 -9.12 -4.73 8.21
C PHE A 22 -8.59 -4.06 9.48
N MET A 23 -7.30 -4.26 9.77
CA MET A 23 -6.63 -3.71 10.93
C MET A 23 -5.36 -2.97 10.51
N LEU A 24 -4.96 -1.99 11.31
CA LEU A 24 -3.67 -1.35 11.17
C LEU A 24 -2.56 -2.39 11.39
N PRO A 25 -1.56 -2.52 10.49
CA PRO A 25 -0.47 -3.46 10.67
C PRO A 25 0.39 -3.06 11.88
N GLU A 26 1.08 -4.02 12.45
CA GLU A 26 2.08 -3.73 13.47
C GLU A 26 3.29 -3.04 12.83
N LEU A 27 3.73 -1.92 13.44
CA LEU A 27 4.93 -1.22 13.03
C LEU A 27 6.15 -1.86 13.70
N LYS A 28 7.12 -2.31 12.90
CA LYS A 28 8.30 -3.07 13.38
C LYS A 28 9.38 -2.20 14.06
N PHE A 29 9.17 -0.90 14.18
CA PHE A 29 10.11 0.06 14.72
C PHE A 29 9.39 1.24 15.40
N ASN A 30 10.09 1.96 16.28
CA ASN A 30 9.55 3.14 16.93
C ASN A 30 9.46 4.33 15.98
N PHE A 31 8.59 5.29 16.26
CA PHE A 31 8.39 6.47 15.41
C PHE A 31 9.65 7.31 15.19
N SER A 32 10.58 7.32 16.15
CA SER A 32 11.85 8.04 16.01
C SER A 32 12.96 7.25 15.31
N SER A 33 12.74 5.97 15.02
CA SER A 33 13.80 5.10 14.54
C SER A 33 14.25 5.40 13.10
N LEU A 34 13.43 6.11 12.33
CA LEU A 34 13.75 6.48 10.95
C LEU A 34 14.41 7.87 10.83
N GLU A 35 14.70 8.52 11.97
CA GLU A 35 15.48 9.76 11.96
C GLU A 35 16.93 9.48 11.55
N PRO A 36 17.58 10.40 10.84
CA PRO A 36 17.10 11.73 10.48
C PRO A 36 16.26 11.76 9.18
N THR A 37 15.96 10.66 8.53
CA THR A 37 15.28 10.64 7.21
C THR A 37 13.83 11.06 7.31
N ILE A 38 13.05 10.47 8.21
CA ILE A 38 11.68 10.89 8.52
C ILE A 38 11.63 11.25 10.01
N ASP A 39 11.13 12.44 10.34
CA ASP A 39 11.01 12.86 11.74
C ASP A 39 9.90 12.11 12.48
N SER A 40 10.07 11.98 13.80
CA SER A 40 9.16 11.22 14.66
C SER A 40 7.74 11.75 14.71
N VAL A 41 7.56 13.07 14.52
CA VAL A 41 6.23 13.70 14.49
C VAL A 41 5.50 13.29 13.21
N THR A 42 6.17 13.38 12.05
CA THR A 42 5.65 12.90 10.78
C THR A 42 5.27 11.41 10.89
N MET A 43 6.17 10.55 11.36
CA MET A 43 5.90 9.11 11.50
C MET A 43 4.67 8.83 12.36
N ARG A 44 4.58 9.47 13.52
CA ARG A 44 3.45 9.28 14.44
C ARG A 44 2.12 9.70 13.82
N ILE A 45 2.06 10.90 13.21
CA ILE A 45 0.83 11.41 12.58
C ILE A 45 0.47 10.55 11.37
N HIS A 46 1.45 10.23 10.53
CA HIS A 46 1.26 9.46 9.32
C HIS A 46 0.68 8.07 9.61
N PHE A 47 1.20 7.37 10.61
CA PHE A 47 0.73 6.05 11.02
C PHE A 47 -0.59 6.12 11.81
N THR A 48 -0.65 6.92 12.91
CA THR A 48 -1.77 6.88 13.86
C THR A 48 -2.97 7.73 13.44
N LYS A 49 -2.82 8.63 12.46
CA LYS A 49 -3.91 9.48 11.95
C LYS A 49 -4.25 9.14 10.51
N HIS A 50 -3.31 9.32 9.56
CA HIS A 50 -3.60 9.08 8.15
C HIS A 50 -3.91 7.60 7.88
N HIS A 51 -2.98 6.67 8.17
CA HIS A 51 -3.21 5.25 7.92
C HIS A 51 -4.39 4.70 8.74
N GLN A 52 -4.47 5.03 10.03
CA GLN A 52 -5.59 4.60 10.88
C GLN A 52 -6.95 5.08 10.34
N SER A 53 -7.02 6.28 9.79
CA SER A 53 -8.26 6.80 9.20
C SER A 53 -8.67 5.99 7.97
N TYR A 54 -7.72 5.62 7.10
CA TYR A 54 -8.02 4.75 5.95
C TYR A 54 -8.58 3.41 6.40
N VAL A 55 -7.99 2.77 7.40
CA VAL A 55 -8.50 1.49 7.95
C VAL A 55 -9.91 1.64 8.51
N THR A 56 -10.14 2.67 9.32
CA THR A 56 -11.44 2.91 9.97
C THR A 56 -12.52 3.19 8.93
N ASN A 57 -12.23 4.04 7.95
CA ASN A 57 -13.18 4.44 6.92
C ASN A 57 -13.44 3.30 5.92
N LEU A 58 -12.43 2.50 5.60
CA LEU A 58 -12.60 1.30 4.77
C LEU A 58 -13.59 0.33 5.41
N ASN A 59 -13.40 0.00 6.68
CA ASN A 59 -14.29 -0.91 7.38
C ASN A 59 -15.74 -0.40 7.41
N LYS A 60 -15.94 0.90 7.67
CA LYS A 60 -17.27 1.54 7.62
C LYS A 60 -17.90 1.47 6.23
N ALA A 61 -17.12 1.74 5.19
CA ALA A 61 -17.62 1.74 3.82
C ALA A 61 -18.01 0.33 3.37
N LEU A 62 -17.22 -0.71 3.71
CA LEU A 62 -17.52 -2.10 3.38
C LEU A 62 -18.73 -2.63 4.15
N GLU A 63 -18.92 -2.21 5.41
CA GLU A 63 -20.09 -2.54 6.21
C GLU A 63 -21.37 -1.93 5.58
N ALA A 64 -21.31 -0.68 5.13
CA ALA A 64 -22.42 -0.03 4.43
C ALA A 64 -22.75 -0.68 3.08
N GLU A 65 -21.77 -1.21 2.36
CA GLU A 65 -21.96 -1.93 1.09
C GLU A 65 -22.34 -3.41 1.26
N THR A 66 -22.50 -3.91 2.50
CA THR A 66 -22.75 -5.34 2.81
C THR A 66 -21.77 -6.28 2.07
N SER A 67 -20.52 -5.89 1.99
CA SER A 67 -19.51 -6.52 1.13
C SER A 67 -18.80 -7.66 1.86
N THR A 68 -18.79 -8.86 1.26
CA THR A 68 -18.10 -10.07 1.78
C THR A 68 -16.71 -10.21 1.14
N ILE A 69 -15.80 -9.29 1.40
CA ILE A 69 -14.46 -9.31 0.80
C ILE A 69 -13.50 -10.06 1.73
N GLN A 70 -12.72 -10.98 1.16
CA GLN A 70 -11.79 -11.84 1.91
C GLN A 70 -10.37 -11.27 1.96
N SER A 71 -9.93 -10.52 0.94
CA SER A 71 -8.61 -9.90 0.93
C SER A 71 -8.61 -8.50 0.34
N LEU A 72 -7.65 -7.68 0.80
CA LEU A 72 -7.47 -6.32 0.32
C LEU A 72 -7.04 -6.28 -1.15
N GLU A 73 -6.19 -7.23 -1.57
CA GLU A 73 -5.72 -7.35 -2.95
C GLU A 73 -6.87 -7.72 -3.90
N GLU A 74 -7.78 -8.60 -3.47
CA GLU A 74 -8.96 -8.95 -4.26
C GLU A 74 -9.89 -7.75 -4.43
N LEU A 75 -10.09 -6.98 -3.36
CA LEU A 75 -10.86 -5.73 -3.40
C LEU A 75 -10.27 -4.75 -4.42
N LEU A 76 -8.95 -4.52 -4.36
CA LEU A 76 -8.26 -3.59 -5.24
C LEU A 76 -8.31 -4.02 -6.72
N LYS A 77 -8.19 -5.32 -7.01
CA LYS A 77 -8.30 -5.86 -8.38
C LYS A 77 -9.70 -5.71 -9.00
N ASN A 78 -10.70 -5.44 -8.21
CA ASN A 78 -12.10 -5.24 -8.63
C ASN A 78 -12.64 -3.88 -8.21
N ILE A 79 -11.76 -2.88 -8.05
CA ILE A 79 -12.11 -1.58 -7.46
C ILE A 79 -13.07 -0.77 -8.31
N SER A 80 -13.09 -0.98 -9.64
CA SER A 80 -14.04 -0.34 -10.56
C SER A 80 -15.52 -0.60 -10.22
N LYS A 81 -15.79 -1.66 -9.43
CA LYS A 81 -17.14 -2.07 -9.00
C LYS A 81 -17.49 -1.50 -7.62
N LYS A 82 -16.67 -0.65 -7.04
CA LYS A 82 -16.81 -0.13 -5.68
C LYS A 82 -16.99 1.38 -5.66
N SER A 83 -17.51 1.89 -4.55
CA SER A 83 -17.63 3.33 -4.36
C SER A 83 -16.25 3.99 -4.30
N GLU A 84 -16.22 5.29 -4.59
CA GLU A 84 -15.01 6.10 -4.45
C GLU A 84 -14.47 6.07 -3.00
N THR A 85 -15.36 6.01 -2.02
CA THR A 85 -14.99 5.88 -0.61
C THR A 85 -14.23 4.58 -0.36
N VAL A 86 -14.70 3.45 -0.88
CA VAL A 86 -13.96 2.17 -0.78
C VAL A 86 -12.64 2.25 -1.53
N ARG A 87 -12.61 2.79 -2.76
CA ARG A 87 -11.39 2.96 -3.57
C ARG A 87 -10.31 3.73 -2.81
N ASN A 88 -10.64 4.92 -2.31
CA ASN A 88 -9.68 5.78 -1.64
C ASN A 88 -9.16 5.15 -0.33
N ASN A 89 -10.03 4.52 0.45
CA ASN A 89 -9.64 3.97 1.74
C ASN A 89 -8.95 2.59 1.63
N ALA A 90 -9.36 1.74 0.68
CA ALA A 90 -8.67 0.49 0.39
C ALA A 90 -7.28 0.73 -0.19
N GLY A 91 -7.17 1.68 -1.13
CA GLY A 91 -5.89 2.11 -1.67
C GLY A 91 -5.00 2.67 -0.57
N GLY A 92 -5.50 3.61 0.24
CA GLY A 92 -4.74 4.20 1.35
C GLY A 92 -4.23 3.15 2.33
N HIS A 93 -5.08 2.19 2.71
CA HIS A 93 -4.65 1.12 3.62
C HIS A 93 -3.56 0.24 3.00
N PHE A 94 -3.71 -0.21 1.76
CA PHE A 94 -2.72 -1.03 1.06
C PHE A 94 -1.38 -0.29 0.88
N ASN A 95 -1.45 0.93 0.35
CA ASN A 95 -0.26 1.72 0.02
C ASN A 95 0.61 1.95 1.26
N HIS A 96 0.00 2.39 2.37
CA HIS A 96 0.71 2.60 3.61
C HIS A 96 1.24 1.29 4.22
N SER A 97 0.48 0.19 4.15
CA SER A 97 0.94 -1.11 4.66
C SER A 97 2.20 -1.58 3.94
N LEU A 98 2.24 -1.47 2.61
CA LEU A 98 3.42 -1.78 1.82
C LEU A 98 4.58 -0.83 2.14
N PHE A 99 4.31 0.48 2.24
CA PHE A 99 5.32 1.49 2.56
C PHE A 99 6.03 1.16 3.88
N TRP A 100 5.28 0.97 4.97
CA TRP A 100 5.87 0.61 6.26
C TRP A 100 6.67 -0.68 6.22
N SER A 101 6.19 -1.68 5.47
CA SER A 101 6.86 -2.99 5.40
C SER A 101 8.24 -2.94 4.76
N THR A 102 8.48 -1.95 3.88
CA THR A 102 9.76 -1.79 3.16
C THR A 102 10.72 -0.80 3.81
N LEU A 103 10.33 -0.18 4.93
CA LEU A 103 11.19 0.72 5.71
C LEU A 103 11.88 -0.02 6.87
N SER A 104 13.11 0.37 7.16
CA SER A 104 13.87 -0.16 8.29
C SER A 104 14.83 0.90 8.86
N PRO A 105 14.99 0.96 10.20
CA PRO A 105 16.05 1.77 10.82
C PRO A 105 17.44 1.19 10.61
N THR A 106 17.54 -0.11 10.29
CA THR A 106 18.78 -0.82 9.98
C THR A 106 18.62 -1.54 8.63
N PRO A 107 18.48 -0.77 7.53
CA PRO A 107 18.11 -1.34 6.25
C PRO A 107 19.27 -2.17 5.67
N SER A 108 18.95 -3.31 5.07
CA SER A 108 19.87 -4.04 4.24
C SER A 108 19.95 -3.43 2.85
N SER A 109 21.16 -3.15 2.38
CA SER A 109 21.42 -2.77 0.99
C SER A 109 21.56 -3.98 0.06
N GLN A 110 21.53 -5.19 0.61
CA GLN A 110 21.75 -6.43 -0.12
C GLN A 110 20.50 -6.83 -0.89
N LEU A 111 20.66 -7.02 -2.20
CA LEU A 111 19.62 -7.58 -3.06
C LEU A 111 19.82 -9.08 -3.18
N ASP A 112 18.71 -9.83 -3.25
CA ASP A 112 18.77 -11.21 -3.70
C ASP A 112 19.38 -11.28 -5.11
N PRO A 113 20.21 -12.29 -5.46
CA PRO A 113 20.85 -12.39 -6.77
C PRO A 113 19.86 -12.41 -7.95
N VAL A 114 18.68 -13.04 -7.80
CA VAL A 114 17.68 -13.09 -8.87
C VAL A 114 17.04 -11.71 -9.06
N PHE A 115 16.69 -11.03 -7.99
CA PHE A 115 16.17 -9.67 -8.06
C PHE A 115 17.23 -8.68 -8.57
N SER A 116 18.48 -8.80 -8.13
CA SER A 116 19.61 -8.00 -8.62
C SER A 116 19.78 -8.12 -10.12
N SER A 117 19.68 -9.35 -10.66
CA SER A 117 19.76 -9.61 -12.10
C SER A 117 18.61 -8.95 -12.85
N ALA A 118 17.38 -9.00 -12.33
CA ALA A 118 16.21 -8.33 -12.93
C ALA A 118 16.36 -6.80 -12.92
N VAL A 119 16.86 -6.23 -11.81
CA VAL A 119 17.15 -4.78 -11.70
C VAL A 119 18.21 -4.38 -12.72
N LYS A 120 19.30 -5.16 -12.85
CA LYS A 120 20.36 -4.91 -13.80
C LYS A 120 19.87 -4.99 -15.26
N ALA A 121 19.05 -5.98 -15.57
CA ALA A 121 18.50 -6.15 -16.92
C ALA A 121 17.57 -5.00 -17.32
N THR A 122 16.75 -4.47 -16.36
CA THR A 122 15.76 -3.44 -16.66
C THR A 122 16.33 -2.02 -16.56
N PHE A 123 17.15 -1.76 -15.54
CA PHE A 123 17.59 -0.40 -15.19
C PHE A 123 19.11 -0.18 -15.31
N GLY A 124 19.87 -1.24 -15.55
CA GLY A 124 21.35 -1.21 -15.60
C GLY A 124 21.99 -1.28 -14.22
N SER A 125 21.43 -0.64 -13.20
CA SER A 125 21.91 -0.66 -11.81
C SER A 125 20.83 -0.32 -10.79
N LEU A 126 21.07 -0.60 -9.51
CA LEU A 126 20.22 -0.16 -8.41
C LEU A 126 20.13 1.37 -8.33
N ASP A 127 21.23 2.07 -8.57
CA ASP A 127 21.26 3.54 -8.54
C ASP A 127 20.44 4.14 -9.68
N SER A 128 20.45 3.52 -10.86
CA SER A 128 19.58 3.92 -11.97
C SER A 128 18.10 3.68 -11.66
N LEU A 129 17.75 2.60 -10.98
CA LEU A 129 16.39 2.36 -10.49
C LEU A 129 15.97 3.46 -9.49
N LYS A 130 16.79 3.73 -8.46
CA LYS A 130 16.55 4.80 -7.48
C LYS A 130 16.35 6.14 -8.18
N LYS A 131 17.24 6.50 -9.11
CA LYS A 131 17.15 7.74 -9.90
C LYS A 131 15.85 7.79 -10.70
N THR A 132 15.46 6.70 -11.34
CA THR A 132 14.21 6.63 -12.12
C THR A 132 12.99 6.86 -11.24
N MET A 133 12.93 6.23 -10.06
CA MET A 133 11.84 6.43 -9.10
C MET A 133 11.84 7.87 -8.56
N THR A 134 13.00 8.42 -8.18
CA THR A 134 13.14 9.82 -7.72
C THR A 134 12.63 10.80 -8.78
N VAL A 135 13.03 10.64 -10.04
CA VAL A 135 12.58 11.52 -11.13
C VAL A 135 11.08 11.43 -11.35
N LYS A 136 10.51 10.22 -11.38
CA LYS A 136 9.05 10.04 -11.55
C LYS A 136 8.27 10.60 -10.35
N GLY A 137 8.72 10.37 -9.12
CA GLY A 137 8.08 10.90 -7.92
C GLY A 137 8.14 12.44 -7.84
N THR A 138 9.25 13.05 -8.27
CA THR A 138 9.38 14.51 -8.35
C THR A 138 8.44 15.10 -9.40
N LYS A 139 8.28 14.44 -10.55
CA LYS A 139 7.43 14.91 -11.66
C LYS A 139 5.94 14.68 -11.45
N LEU A 140 5.54 13.82 -10.52
CA LEU A 140 4.14 13.59 -10.22
C LEU A 140 3.50 14.86 -9.66
N PHE A 141 2.55 15.41 -10.41
CA PHE A 141 1.81 16.58 -9.97
C PHE A 141 0.81 16.22 -8.87
N GLY A 142 0.80 16.98 -7.78
CA GLY A 142 -0.11 16.77 -6.66
C GLY A 142 0.30 15.60 -5.76
N SER A 143 -0.69 15.01 -5.12
CA SER A 143 -0.55 13.89 -4.19
C SER A 143 -0.56 12.56 -4.91
N GLY A 144 0.21 11.61 -4.44
CA GLY A 144 0.23 10.25 -4.99
C GLY A 144 1.41 9.43 -4.53
N TRP A 145 1.77 8.44 -5.34
CA TRP A 145 2.76 7.42 -5.02
C TRP A 145 3.66 7.11 -6.21
N VAL A 146 4.89 6.77 -5.95
CA VAL A 146 5.81 6.19 -6.96
C VAL A 146 6.07 4.72 -6.61
N TRP A 147 6.05 3.86 -7.62
CA TRP A 147 6.06 2.41 -7.47
C TRP A 147 7.17 1.75 -8.25
N LEU A 148 7.80 0.73 -7.65
CA LEU A 148 8.46 -0.35 -8.38
C LEU A 148 7.48 -1.52 -8.46
N ILE A 149 7.20 -2.01 -9.67
CA ILE A 149 6.24 -3.09 -9.92
C ILE A 149 6.87 -4.24 -10.69
N LEU A 150 6.34 -5.45 -10.46
CA LEU A 150 6.54 -6.61 -11.31
C LEU A 150 5.35 -6.74 -12.27
N LYS A 151 5.61 -6.67 -13.56
CA LYS A 151 4.61 -6.82 -14.61
C LYS A 151 4.27 -8.29 -14.88
N LYS A 152 3.16 -8.53 -15.59
CA LYS A 152 2.70 -9.89 -15.94
C LYS A 152 3.72 -10.70 -16.77
N ASP A 153 4.57 -10.01 -17.52
CA ASP A 153 5.65 -10.58 -18.35
C ASP A 153 6.96 -10.82 -17.58
N ASN A 154 6.91 -10.72 -16.24
CA ASN A 154 8.06 -10.80 -15.34
C ASN A 154 9.10 -9.67 -15.49
N THR A 155 8.80 -8.61 -16.20
CA THR A 155 9.69 -7.44 -16.27
C THR A 155 9.39 -6.48 -15.11
N LEU A 156 10.41 -5.72 -14.68
CA LEU A 156 10.24 -4.64 -13.71
C LEU A 156 9.84 -3.34 -14.44
N ALA A 157 9.05 -2.52 -13.75
CA ALA A 157 8.75 -1.16 -14.21
C ALA A 157 8.66 -0.20 -13.04
N VAL A 158 8.87 1.09 -13.31
CA VAL A 158 8.58 2.19 -12.37
C VAL A 158 7.39 2.96 -12.90
N THR A 159 6.36 3.11 -12.07
CA THR A 159 5.16 3.88 -12.40
C THR A 159 4.75 4.83 -11.27
N THR A 160 3.79 5.69 -11.53
CA THR A 160 3.20 6.59 -10.53
C THR A 160 1.69 6.53 -10.60
N THR A 161 1.03 6.73 -9.47
CA THR A 161 -0.43 6.84 -9.39
C THR A 161 -0.84 8.07 -8.60
N PRO A 162 -1.94 8.74 -8.98
CA PRO A 162 -2.46 9.87 -8.22
C PRO A 162 -3.20 9.38 -6.96
N ASN A 163 -3.33 10.27 -5.99
CA ASN A 163 -4.11 10.07 -4.77
C ASN A 163 -3.76 8.75 -4.06
N GLN A 164 -4.76 7.89 -3.81
CA GLN A 164 -4.55 6.58 -3.18
C GLN A 164 -4.67 5.41 -4.18
N ASP A 165 -4.70 5.68 -5.47
CA ASP A 165 -4.64 4.63 -6.47
C ASP A 165 -3.32 3.85 -6.39
N ASN A 166 -3.35 2.58 -6.81
CA ASN A 166 -2.17 1.73 -6.85
C ASN A 166 -2.20 0.75 -8.03
N PRO A 167 -1.05 0.14 -8.39
CA PRO A 167 -0.92 -0.71 -9.58
C PRO A 167 -1.72 -2.02 -9.55
N LEU A 168 -2.35 -2.41 -8.42
CA LEU A 168 -3.26 -3.56 -8.36
C LEU A 168 -4.65 -3.24 -8.92
N MET A 169 -5.03 -1.96 -8.93
CA MET A 169 -6.37 -1.52 -9.31
C MET A 169 -6.64 -1.73 -10.80
N ASP A 170 -7.84 -2.24 -11.12
CA ASP A 170 -8.30 -2.48 -12.50
C ASP A 170 -8.60 -1.20 -13.29
N ILE A 171 -8.52 -0.04 -12.65
CA ILE A 171 -8.77 1.29 -13.23
C ILE A 171 -7.50 2.04 -13.64
N VAL A 172 -6.30 1.53 -13.28
CA VAL A 172 -5.04 2.21 -13.61
C VAL A 172 -4.46 1.70 -14.91
N GLN A 173 -3.78 2.58 -15.63
CA GLN A 173 -3.21 2.26 -16.95
C GLN A 173 -2.07 1.25 -16.86
N GLU A 174 -1.15 1.40 -15.92
CA GLU A 174 0.00 0.53 -15.75
C GLU A 174 -0.17 -0.33 -14.50
N GLN A 175 -0.64 -1.57 -14.73
CA GLN A 175 -0.88 -2.56 -13.70
C GLN A 175 0.35 -3.45 -13.47
N GLY A 176 0.48 -3.92 -12.23
CA GLY A 176 1.53 -4.85 -11.83
C GLY A 176 1.47 -5.14 -10.34
N ILE A 177 2.31 -6.04 -9.89
CA ILE A 177 2.44 -6.38 -8.47
C ILE A 177 3.38 -5.36 -7.82
N PRO A 178 2.92 -4.56 -6.85
CA PRO A 178 3.77 -3.60 -6.15
C PRO A 178 4.84 -4.31 -5.31
N LEU A 179 6.09 -3.93 -5.50
CA LEU A 179 7.24 -4.46 -4.76
C LEU A 179 7.76 -3.47 -3.72
N LEU A 180 7.73 -2.19 -4.08
CA LEU A 180 8.14 -1.04 -3.28
C LEU A 180 7.28 0.16 -3.68
N CYS A 181 6.91 0.98 -2.71
CA CYS A 181 6.31 2.29 -2.98
C CYS A 181 6.95 3.39 -2.13
N ILE A 182 6.86 4.62 -2.61
CA ILE A 182 7.24 5.81 -1.85
C ILE A 182 6.07 6.77 -1.90
N ASP A 183 5.65 7.22 -0.72
CA ASP A 183 4.62 8.23 -0.55
C ASP A 183 5.14 9.60 -0.94
N VAL A 184 4.47 10.28 -1.87
CA VAL A 184 4.79 11.66 -2.26
C VAL A 184 3.64 12.64 -1.97
N TRP A 185 2.68 12.23 -1.13
CA TRP A 185 1.78 13.15 -0.47
C TRP A 185 2.57 14.09 0.44
N GLU A 186 2.17 15.36 0.53
CA GLU A 186 2.88 16.32 1.37
C GLU A 186 2.94 15.93 2.85
N HIS A 187 1.92 15.24 3.37
CA HIS A 187 1.92 14.78 4.75
C HIS A 187 3.07 13.80 5.08
N ALA A 188 3.66 13.16 4.08
CA ALA A 188 4.76 12.22 4.28
C ALA A 188 6.12 12.92 4.53
N TYR A 189 6.25 14.21 4.15
CA TYR A 189 7.57 14.87 4.17
C TYR A 189 7.55 16.34 4.55
N TYR A 190 6.40 17.02 4.58
CA TYR A 190 6.33 18.48 4.65
C TYR A 190 6.91 19.07 5.94
N LEU A 191 6.72 18.43 7.10
CA LEU A 191 7.24 18.93 8.37
C LEU A 191 8.76 19.08 8.35
N LYS A 192 9.47 18.19 7.67
CA LYS A 192 10.93 18.21 7.59
C LYS A 192 11.47 18.88 6.33
N TYR A 193 10.88 18.59 5.18
CA TYR A 193 11.42 19.02 3.88
C TYR A 193 10.64 20.17 3.25
N GLN A 194 9.51 20.57 3.79
CA GLN A 194 8.59 21.59 3.25
C GLN A 194 8.29 21.31 1.76
N ASN A 195 8.46 22.28 0.91
CA ASN A 195 8.22 22.14 -0.53
C ASN A 195 9.33 21.38 -1.30
N LYS A 196 10.36 20.90 -0.61
CA LYS A 196 11.52 20.25 -1.23
C LYS A 196 11.31 18.73 -1.37
N ARG A 197 10.29 18.33 -2.14
CA ARG A 197 10.01 16.91 -2.39
C ARG A 197 11.23 16.11 -2.89
N ILE A 198 12.10 16.75 -3.70
CA ILE A 198 13.30 16.10 -4.21
C ILE A 198 14.30 15.74 -3.10
N ASP A 199 14.42 16.55 -2.05
CA ASP A 199 15.33 16.28 -0.95
C ASP A 199 14.82 15.08 -0.11
N TYR A 200 13.50 15.00 0.10
CA TYR A 200 12.87 13.81 0.69
C TYR A 200 13.13 12.55 -0.14
N LEU A 201 12.87 12.62 -1.46
CA LEU A 201 13.07 11.49 -2.37
C LEU A 201 14.53 11.06 -2.50
N ASN A 202 15.48 11.96 -2.31
CA ASN A 202 16.90 11.62 -2.26
C ASN A 202 17.27 10.95 -0.94
N SER A 203 16.66 11.33 0.17
CA SER A 203 17.00 10.83 1.49
C SER A 203 16.32 9.51 1.84
N ILE A 204 15.13 9.21 1.28
CA ILE A 204 14.34 8.02 1.62
C ILE A 204 15.09 6.71 1.36
N TRP A 205 16.02 6.69 0.40
CA TRP A 205 16.80 5.51 0.04
C TRP A 205 17.67 4.96 1.17
N SER A 206 18.00 5.80 2.15
CA SER A 206 18.80 5.40 3.31
C SER A 206 18.04 4.51 4.31
N ILE A 207 16.72 4.40 4.19
CA ILE A 207 15.87 3.62 5.08
C ILE A 207 15.07 2.53 4.35
N ILE A 208 15.26 2.34 3.04
CA ILE A 208 14.63 1.24 2.28
C ILE A 208 15.37 -0.07 2.55
N ASP A 209 14.64 -1.07 3.05
CA ASP A 209 15.15 -2.42 3.24
C ASP A 209 15.04 -3.25 1.95
N TRP A 210 16.15 -3.34 1.22
CA TRP A 210 16.21 -4.04 -0.06
C TRP A 210 16.06 -5.57 0.08
N THR A 211 16.29 -6.14 1.25
CA THR A 211 15.99 -7.55 1.53
C THR A 211 14.50 -7.81 1.49
N THR A 212 13.71 -6.92 2.08
CA THR A 212 12.23 -7.00 2.03
C THR A 212 11.72 -6.79 0.59
N VAL A 213 12.27 -5.82 -0.16
CA VAL A 213 11.89 -5.60 -1.57
C VAL A 213 12.22 -6.83 -2.42
N SER A 214 13.40 -7.44 -2.23
CA SER A 214 13.79 -8.70 -2.88
C SER A 214 12.81 -9.83 -2.55
N THR A 215 12.42 -9.95 -1.29
CA THR A 215 11.44 -10.95 -0.84
C THR A 215 10.08 -10.76 -1.51
N ASN A 216 9.62 -9.51 -1.64
CA ASN A 216 8.38 -9.20 -2.37
C ASN A 216 8.48 -9.64 -3.85
N TYR A 217 9.61 -9.41 -4.50
CA TYR A 217 9.85 -9.87 -5.87
C TYR A 217 9.82 -11.41 -5.98
N LEU A 218 10.56 -12.10 -5.11
CA LEU A 218 10.67 -13.57 -5.16
C LEU A 218 9.37 -14.31 -4.90
N LYS A 219 8.43 -13.71 -4.14
CA LYS A 219 7.10 -14.28 -3.91
C LYS A 219 6.24 -14.34 -5.17
N HIS A 220 6.51 -13.48 -6.16
CA HIS A 220 5.62 -13.25 -7.29
C HIS A 220 6.24 -13.53 -8.64
N VAL A 221 7.58 -13.56 -8.75
CA VAL A 221 8.24 -13.92 -10.01
C VAL A 221 7.97 -15.39 -10.32
N LYS A 222 7.44 -15.65 -11.50
CA LYS A 222 7.25 -17.03 -12.00
C LYS A 222 8.61 -17.63 -12.34
N LYS A 223 8.87 -18.81 -11.82
CA LYS A 223 10.04 -19.62 -12.16
C LYS A 223 9.89 -20.21 -13.56
#